data_d0806eb376b5c8b069d0d3f6a53b2066
#
_entry.id   d0806eb376b5c8b069d0d3f6a53b2066
#
_cell.length_a   1.000
_cell.length_b   1.000
_cell.length_c   1.000
_cell.angle_alpha   90.00
_cell.angle_beta   90.00
_cell.angle_gamma   90.00
#
_symmetry.space_group_name_H-M   'P 1'
#
loop_
_entity.id
_entity.type
_entity.pdbx_description
1 polymer ?
#
loop_
_entity_poly.entity_id
_entity_poly.type
_entity_poly.pdbx_seq_one_letter_code
_entity_poly.pdbx_strand_id
1 'polypeptide(L)'
;MNKIIEKYQAEIRKQVESVVRDWYDWNQTEDIRDEEDLSCEWELTDGIMAIVFFTAYYESEYDKGDYYTPPLLSERRTYKVKRVIIYDDETLKEIVDTTDVDIEDKG
;
A
#
# COMPACT_ATOMS: atom_id res chain seq x y z
N MET A 1 -4.33 -11.26 -14.74
CA MET A 1 -4.31 -11.37 -13.26
C MET A 1 -5.01 -12.66 -12.83
N ASN A 2 -4.55 -13.28 -11.75
CA ASN A 2 -5.14 -14.50 -11.19
C ASN A 2 -6.58 -14.25 -10.70
N LYS A 3 -7.51 -15.19 -10.95
CA LYS A 3 -8.92 -15.03 -10.55
C LYS A 3 -9.12 -14.89 -9.04
N ILE A 4 -8.27 -15.54 -8.25
CA ILE A 4 -8.33 -15.42 -6.78
C ILE A 4 -7.91 -14.00 -6.37
N ILE A 5 -6.88 -13.46 -6.99
CA ILE A 5 -6.44 -12.09 -6.76
C ILE A 5 -7.54 -11.09 -7.14
N GLU A 6 -8.20 -11.29 -8.28
CA GLU A 6 -9.32 -10.44 -8.69
C GLU A 6 -10.45 -10.44 -7.67
N LYS A 7 -10.79 -11.62 -7.13
CA LYS A 7 -11.84 -11.78 -6.14
C LYS A 7 -11.57 -10.96 -4.87
N TYR A 8 -10.31 -10.90 -4.44
CA TYR A 8 -9.91 -10.22 -3.20
C TYR A 8 -9.23 -8.87 -3.45
N GLN A 9 -9.29 -8.35 -4.67
CA GLN A 9 -8.63 -7.11 -5.06
C GLN A 9 -9.00 -5.93 -4.16
N ALA A 10 -10.28 -5.76 -3.86
CA ALA A 10 -10.75 -4.66 -3.01
C ALA A 10 -10.17 -4.76 -1.59
N GLU A 11 -10.09 -5.97 -1.04
CA GLU A 11 -9.53 -6.19 0.29
C GLU A 11 -8.02 -5.97 0.31
N ILE A 12 -7.31 -6.42 -0.73
CA ILE A 12 -5.88 -6.18 -0.87
C ILE A 12 -5.61 -4.68 -0.93
N ARG A 13 -6.36 -3.93 -1.73
CA ARG A 13 -6.23 -2.47 -1.79
C ARG A 13 -6.44 -1.82 -0.43
N LYS A 14 -7.47 -2.23 0.30
CA LYS A 14 -7.80 -1.68 1.61
C LYS A 14 -6.66 -1.90 2.60
N GLN A 15 -6.07 -3.10 2.65
CA GLN A 15 -4.97 -3.43 3.55
C GLN A 15 -3.70 -2.65 3.20
N VAL A 16 -3.35 -2.60 1.92
CA VAL A 16 -2.17 -1.86 1.46
C VAL A 16 -2.32 -0.36 1.72
N GLU A 17 -3.47 0.21 1.43
CA GLU A 17 -3.75 1.63 1.67
C GLU A 17 -3.66 2.00 3.15
N SER A 18 -4.10 1.11 4.03
CA SER A 18 -3.97 1.31 5.47
C SER A 18 -2.51 1.41 5.91
N VAL A 19 -1.65 0.52 5.40
CA VAL A 19 -0.22 0.53 5.71
C VAL A 19 0.46 1.78 5.15
N VAL A 20 0.16 2.14 3.92
CA VAL A 20 0.74 3.33 3.26
C VAL A 20 0.33 4.60 4.01
N ARG A 21 -0.92 4.67 4.46
CA ARG A 21 -1.42 5.82 5.23
C ARG A 21 -0.68 5.99 6.55
N ASP A 22 -0.34 4.91 7.23
CA ASP A 22 0.35 4.93 8.52
C ASP A 22 1.87 5.01 8.41
N TRP A 23 2.41 4.87 7.21
CA TRP A 23 3.85 4.85 6.95
C TRP A 23 4.52 6.20 7.21
N TYR A 24 3.88 7.32 6.88
CA TYR A 24 4.39 8.67 7.14
C TYR A 24 3.45 9.46 8.04
N ASP A 25 4.04 10.23 8.95
CA ASP A 25 3.30 11.13 9.82
C ASP A 25 2.69 12.29 9.04
N TRP A 26 1.62 12.84 9.59
CA TRP A 26 0.96 14.02 9.05
C TRP A 26 1.77 15.28 9.38
N ASN A 27 1.50 16.36 8.66
CA ASN A 27 2.09 17.69 8.90
C ASN A 27 3.59 17.78 8.64
N GLN A 28 4.06 17.16 7.56
CA GLN A 28 5.43 17.38 7.09
C GLN A 28 5.59 18.83 6.65
N THR A 29 6.69 19.47 7.04
CA THR A 29 7.00 20.87 6.72
C THR A 29 8.16 20.99 5.75
N GLU A 30 8.42 19.94 4.99
CA GLU A 30 9.53 19.86 4.02
C GLU A 30 9.04 19.21 2.73
N ASP A 31 9.77 19.48 1.66
CA ASP A 31 9.59 18.75 0.41
C ASP A 31 10.27 17.39 0.58
N ILE A 32 9.48 16.33 0.55
CA ILE A 32 9.96 14.96 0.76
C ILE A 32 9.56 14.11 -0.43
N ARG A 33 10.46 13.23 -0.82
CA ARG A 33 10.18 12.19 -1.80
C ARG A 33 10.85 10.91 -1.32
N ASP A 34 10.06 9.90 -1.01
CA ASP A 34 10.55 8.65 -0.46
C ASP A 34 9.84 7.45 -1.08
N GLU A 35 10.52 6.33 -1.05
CA GLU A 35 10.07 5.06 -1.62
C GLU A 35 10.57 3.94 -0.73
N GLU A 36 9.70 2.99 -0.36
CA GLU A 36 10.07 1.87 0.49
C GLU A 36 9.31 0.61 0.12
N ASP A 37 9.99 -0.53 0.13
CA ASP A 37 9.38 -1.84 -0.05
C ASP A 37 8.84 -2.31 1.30
N LEU A 38 7.53 -2.54 1.34
CA LEU A 38 6.80 -2.92 2.54
C LEU A 38 6.01 -4.20 2.29
N SER A 39 5.49 -4.77 3.37
CA SER A 39 4.61 -5.93 3.29
C SER A 39 3.54 -5.88 4.36
N CYS A 40 2.44 -6.57 4.12
CA CYS A 40 1.39 -6.76 5.11
C CYS A 40 0.84 -8.18 5.02
N GLU A 41 0.35 -8.69 6.16
CA GLU A 41 -0.25 -10.01 6.26
C GLU A 41 -1.55 -9.91 7.05
N TRP A 42 -2.58 -10.59 6.57
CA TRP A 42 -3.87 -10.64 7.27
C TRP A 42 -4.62 -11.91 6.89
N GLU A 43 -5.65 -12.25 7.66
CA GLU A 43 -6.54 -13.36 7.36
C GLU A 43 -7.59 -12.93 6.33
N LEU A 44 -7.60 -13.61 5.16
CA LEU A 44 -8.58 -13.34 4.10
C LEU A 44 -9.94 -13.90 4.42
N THR A 45 -9.94 -15.14 4.87
CA THR A 45 -11.12 -15.89 5.25
C THR A 45 -10.67 -16.96 6.24
N ASP A 46 -11.61 -17.71 6.79
CA ASP A 46 -11.34 -18.68 7.85
C ASP A 46 -10.23 -19.65 7.48
N GLY A 47 -9.09 -19.55 8.17
CA GLY A 47 -7.91 -20.40 7.96
C GLY A 47 -7.06 -20.07 6.73
N ILE A 48 -7.38 -19.02 6.00
CA ILE A 48 -6.62 -18.62 4.81
C ILE A 48 -5.99 -17.24 5.03
N MET A 49 -4.65 -17.20 4.91
CA MET A 49 -3.86 -15.99 5.11
C MET A 49 -3.37 -15.42 3.78
N ALA A 50 -3.18 -14.12 3.76
CA ALA A 50 -2.58 -13.44 2.61
C ALA A 50 -1.39 -12.60 3.06
N ILE A 51 -0.31 -12.64 2.27
CA ILE A 51 0.84 -11.76 2.41
C ILE A 51 0.97 -10.97 1.12
N VAL A 52 1.07 -9.65 1.24
CA VAL A 52 1.23 -8.77 0.07
C VAL A 52 2.53 -7.99 0.20
N PHE A 53 3.35 -8.06 -0.83
CA PHE A 53 4.57 -7.27 -0.96
C PHE A 53 4.30 -6.11 -1.92
N PHE A 54 4.60 -4.90 -1.50
CA PHE A 54 4.33 -3.72 -2.31
C PHE A 54 5.39 -2.66 -2.09
N THR A 55 5.50 -1.74 -3.04
CA THR A 55 6.33 -0.55 -2.88
C THR A 55 5.41 0.63 -2.58
N ALA A 56 5.72 1.36 -1.51
CA ALA A 56 5.01 2.58 -1.14
C ALA A 56 5.83 3.79 -1.60
N TYR A 57 5.13 4.82 -2.06
CA TYR A 57 5.71 6.08 -2.51
C TYR A 57 5.09 7.22 -1.71
N TYR A 58 5.92 8.11 -1.21
CA TYR A 58 5.49 9.30 -0.52
C TYR A 58 6.11 10.54 -1.14
N GLU A 59 5.30 11.53 -1.44
CA GLU A 59 5.74 12.80 -1.97
C GLU A 59 5.01 13.92 -1.25
N SER A 60 5.74 14.91 -0.76
CA SER A 60 5.17 16.09 -0.16
C SER A 60 5.82 17.34 -0.70
N GLU A 61 5.02 18.40 -0.84
CA GLU A 61 5.46 19.74 -1.17
C GLU A 61 4.91 20.69 -0.10
N TYR A 62 5.80 21.43 0.54
CA TYR A 62 5.41 22.40 1.55
C TYR A 62 5.67 23.82 1.08
N ASP A 63 4.61 24.61 1.02
CA ASP A 63 4.67 26.04 0.72
C ASP A 63 4.47 26.81 2.02
N LYS A 64 5.48 27.55 2.46
CA LYS A 64 5.41 28.36 3.68
C LYS A 64 4.34 29.45 3.59
N GLY A 65 3.89 29.76 2.39
CA GLY A 65 3.03 30.89 2.16
C GLY A 65 3.78 32.22 2.24
N ASP A 66 3.04 33.30 2.15
CA ASP A 66 3.55 34.64 2.33
C ASP A 66 2.56 35.47 3.14
N TYR A 67 2.71 36.78 3.15
CA TYR A 67 1.83 37.67 3.89
C TYR A 67 0.35 37.53 3.51
N TYR A 68 0.06 37.19 2.27
CA TYR A 68 -1.31 37.09 1.73
C TYR A 68 -1.79 35.64 1.55
N THR A 69 -0.87 34.67 1.57
CA THR A 69 -1.17 33.28 1.28
C THR A 69 -0.81 32.40 2.47
N PRO A 70 -1.76 31.65 3.05
CA PRO A 70 -1.47 30.76 4.17
C PRO A 70 -0.55 29.61 3.75
N PRO A 71 0.19 28.99 4.70
CA PRO A 71 0.98 27.81 4.41
C PRO A 71 0.13 26.68 3.86
N LEU A 72 0.65 25.93 2.89
CA LEU A 72 -0.03 24.82 2.26
C LEU A 72 0.90 23.61 2.19
N LEU A 73 0.40 22.48 2.67
CA LEU A 73 1.05 21.18 2.51
C LEU A 73 0.28 20.36 1.46
N SER A 74 0.98 19.94 0.42
CA SER A 74 0.44 18.99 -0.56
C SER A 74 1.12 17.65 -0.35
N GLU A 75 0.34 16.60 -0.12
CA GLU A 75 0.84 15.24 0.06
C GLU A 75 0.26 14.32 -0.99
N ARG A 76 1.08 13.36 -1.41
CA ARG A 76 0.65 12.29 -2.30
C ARG A 76 1.23 10.97 -1.80
N ARG A 77 0.37 9.99 -1.61
CA ARG A 77 0.74 8.64 -1.19
C ARG A 77 0.22 7.66 -2.23
N THR A 78 1.13 6.90 -2.81
CA THR A 78 0.78 5.92 -3.83
C THR A 78 1.46 4.59 -3.50
N TYR A 79 1.03 3.53 -4.17
CA TYR A 79 1.62 2.21 -3.99
C TYR A 79 1.51 1.39 -5.27
N LYS A 80 2.35 0.36 -5.35
CA LYS A 80 2.28 -0.64 -6.40
C LYS A 80 2.52 -2.01 -5.77
N VAL A 81 1.55 -2.91 -5.90
CA VAL A 81 1.67 -4.28 -5.42
C VAL A 81 2.60 -5.06 -6.35
N LYS A 82 3.55 -5.79 -5.76
CA LYS A 82 4.55 -6.54 -6.53
C LYS A 82 4.36 -8.04 -6.45
N ARG A 83 3.89 -8.56 -5.33
CA ARG A 83 3.73 -9.99 -5.13
C ARG A 83 2.62 -10.26 -4.12
N VAL A 84 1.84 -11.29 -4.37
CA VAL A 84 0.80 -11.77 -3.44
C VAL A 84 0.99 -13.25 -3.21
N ILE A 85 1.00 -13.65 -1.93
CA ILE A 85 1.05 -15.04 -1.51
C ILE A 85 -0.20 -15.31 -0.68
N ILE A 86 -0.95 -16.35 -1.03
CA ILE A 86 -2.11 -16.81 -0.27
C ILE A 86 -1.83 -18.25 0.14
N TYR A 87 -1.95 -18.55 1.43
CA TYR A 87 -1.64 -19.86 1.96
C TYR A 87 -2.64 -20.30 3.02
N ASP A 88 -2.70 -21.62 3.23
CA ASP A 88 -3.50 -22.22 4.29
C ASP A 88 -2.71 -22.15 5.61
N ASP A 89 -3.29 -21.53 6.63
CA ASP A 89 -2.64 -21.32 7.93
C ASP A 89 -2.40 -22.61 8.72
N GLU A 90 -3.24 -23.62 8.53
CA GLU A 90 -3.08 -24.91 9.22
C GLU A 90 -1.97 -25.77 8.62
N THR A 91 -1.92 -25.88 7.31
CA THR A 91 -0.96 -26.73 6.60
C THR A 91 0.27 -25.98 6.10
N LEU A 92 0.22 -24.64 6.12
CA LEU A 92 1.22 -23.74 5.54
C LEU A 92 1.42 -23.99 4.04
N LYS A 93 0.42 -24.59 3.40
CA LYS A 93 0.47 -24.88 1.98
C LYS A 93 0.08 -23.65 1.17
N GLU A 94 0.94 -23.28 0.22
CA GLU A 94 0.73 -22.16 -0.68
C GLU A 94 -0.39 -22.47 -1.67
N ILE A 95 -1.39 -21.60 -1.71
CA ILE A 95 -2.51 -21.68 -2.66
C ILE A 95 -2.19 -20.84 -3.90
N VAL A 96 -1.67 -19.63 -3.67
CA VAL A 96 -1.27 -18.69 -4.72
C VAL A 96 0.05 -18.05 -4.32
N ASP A 97 0.97 -17.96 -5.28
CA ASP A 97 2.18 -17.13 -5.18
C ASP A 97 2.40 -16.54 -6.57
N THR A 98 2.15 -15.25 -6.71
CA THR A 98 2.24 -14.61 -8.01
C THR A 98 2.81 -13.20 -7.95
N THR A 99 3.59 -12.85 -8.96
CA THR A 99 4.08 -11.51 -9.22
C THR A 99 3.26 -10.83 -10.33
N ASP A 100 2.33 -11.57 -10.96
CA ASP A 100 1.43 -11.04 -11.98
C ASP A 100 0.24 -10.38 -11.30
N VAL A 101 0.49 -9.21 -10.72
CA VAL A 101 -0.50 -8.45 -9.96
C VAL A 101 -0.57 -7.04 -10.53
N ASP A 102 -1.76 -6.66 -10.99
CA ASP A 102 -2.03 -5.34 -11.52
C ASP A 102 -2.87 -4.52 -10.53
N ILE A 103 -2.30 -4.30 -9.35
CA ILE A 103 -2.91 -3.51 -8.30
C ILE A 103 -1.95 -2.38 -7.94
N GLU A 104 -2.34 -1.16 -8.29
CA GLU A 104 -1.55 0.03 -7.97
C GLU A 104 -2.46 1.22 -7.75
N ASP A 105 -1.94 2.19 -7.00
CA ASP A 105 -2.56 3.50 -6.83
C ASP A 105 -1.61 4.52 -7.43
N LYS A 106 -2.07 5.26 -8.41
CA LYS A 106 -1.29 6.29 -9.09
C LYS A 106 -1.55 7.70 -8.52
N GLY A 107 -2.36 7.76 -7.49
CA GLY A 107 -2.75 9.01 -6.84
C GLY A 107 -3.97 9.65 -7.46
#